data_386a301200cf45fd542b6c1f880f6df3
#
_entry.id   386a301200cf45fd542b6c1f880f6df3
#
_cell.length_a   1.000
_cell.length_b   1.000
_cell.length_c   1.000
_cell.angle_alpha   90.00
_cell.angle_beta   90.00
_cell.angle_gamma   90.00
#
_symmetry.space_group_name_H-M   'P 1'
#
loop_
_entity.id
_entity.type
_entity.pdbx_description
1 polymer ?
#
loop_
_entity_poly.entity_id
_entity_poly.type
_entity_poly.pdbx_seq_one_letter_code
_entity_poly.pdbx_strand_id
1 'polypeptide(L)'
;MKHSAIAIFALMLSLMTGCASRHPVAPDWIAGDSAQYKSSQYLIGRGQAATQEEAKDRARADLSKIFQVAVEADSEDVQKFKTGTAGQGQYEGQASRRIATHTTQIIRGIQIAELWQDPATKNFHALAVLPRLQTAASLRQQINQLDEATGNHIEQSRKNSDLFLKIAAASQAVESQQDRDSLQKSLQVVDPLGRGIESQWNVAKLKSDLDGLLKRVRIASQVAAGSTPGLAEVVAGALAKAGFMIETGQNPDFVLQARMELADLGFQDGWYWQRGVLEVTLSETGTGRVRGTRRWTVKSNAPDRESASKRALNQADSILKQELRAAIIDMASSH
;
A
#
# COMPACT_ATOMS: atom_id res chain seq x y z
N MET A 1 52.28 33.17 -67.53
CA MET A 1 51.99 31.82 -67.00
C MET A 1 52.39 31.55 -65.53
N LYS A 2 53.17 32.44 -64.91
CA LYS A 2 53.57 32.22 -63.47
C LYS A 2 52.53 32.69 -62.42
N HIS A 3 51.64 33.60 -62.77
CA HIS A 3 50.64 34.18 -61.87
C HIS A 3 49.37 33.32 -61.75
N SER A 4 49.02 32.49 -62.77
CA SER A 4 47.87 31.60 -62.72
C SER A 4 48.05 30.36 -61.81
N ALA A 5 49.29 29.91 -61.71
CA ALA A 5 49.60 28.75 -60.88
C ALA A 5 49.53 29.06 -59.36
N ILE A 6 49.88 30.31 -58.97
CA ILE A 6 49.83 30.75 -57.59
C ILE A 6 48.36 30.93 -57.09
N ALA A 7 47.49 31.43 -57.99
CA ALA A 7 46.07 31.62 -57.70
C ALA A 7 45.33 30.29 -57.48
N ILE A 8 45.68 29.26 -58.26
CA ILE A 8 45.07 27.89 -58.11
C ILE A 8 45.57 27.18 -56.81
N PHE A 9 46.82 27.42 -56.42
CA PHE A 9 47.38 26.83 -55.19
C PHE A 9 46.78 27.51 -53.93
N ALA A 10 46.51 28.83 -53.98
CA ALA A 10 45.86 29.56 -52.91
C ALA A 10 44.36 29.13 -52.72
N LEU A 11 43.67 28.84 -53.86
CA LEU A 11 42.29 28.37 -53.81
C LEU A 11 42.14 26.94 -53.31
N MET A 12 43.13 26.07 -53.50
CA MET A 12 43.11 24.70 -52.94
C MET A 12 43.44 24.63 -51.47
N LEU A 13 44.12 25.61 -50.88
CA LEU A 13 44.49 25.66 -49.48
C LEU A 13 43.31 26.17 -48.61
N SER A 14 42.33 26.86 -49.15
CA SER A 14 41.14 27.33 -48.42
C SER A 14 40.04 26.28 -48.28
N LEU A 15 40.14 25.11 -48.90
CA LEU A 15 39.18 23.99 -48.78
C LEU A 15 39.52 23.00 -47.68
N MET A 16 40.60 23.22 -46.94
CA MET A 16 40.99 22.39 -45.76
C MET A 16 40.53 23.00 -44.44
N THR A 17 39.51 23.89 -44.42
CA THR A 17 38.84 24.26 -43.17
C THR A 17 38.04 23.06 -42.68
N GLY A 18 38.70 22.29 -41.80
CA GLY A 18 38.24 21.04 -41.29
C GLY A 18 36.84 21.13 -40.72
N CYS A 19 36.05 20.11 -40.98
CA CYS A 19 34.94 19.72 -40.13
C CYS A 19 35.48 19.59 -38.69
N ALA A 20 35.40 20.66 -37.94
CA ALA A 20 35.48 20.54 -36.48
C ALA A 20 34.32 19.63 -36.07
N SER A 21 34.63 18.37 -35.81
CA SER A 21 33.69 17.44 -35.23
C SER A 21 33.23 18.08 -33.92
N ARG A 22 32.09 18.76 -33.94
CA ARG A 22 31.42 19.15 -32.71
C ARG A 22 31.06 17.85 -32.02
N HIS A 23 31.89 17.43 -31.09
CA HIS A 23 31.49 16.40 -30.16
C HIS A 23 30.16 16.88 -29.55
N PRO A 24 29.09 16.10 -29.61
CA PRO A 24 27.84 16.50 -29.01
C PRO A 24 28.11 16.74 -27.54
N VAL A 25 27.92 18.00 -27.11
CA VAL A 25 28.09 18.37 -25.69
C VAL A 25 27.09 17.59 -24.88
N ALA A 26 27.56 16.98 -23.79
CA ALA A 26 26.69 16.26 -22.87
C ALA A 26 25.60 17.21 -22.32
N PRO A 27 24.34 16.79 -22.27
CA PRO A 27 23.26 17.57 -21.66
C PRO A 27 23.58 17.95 -20.21
N ASP A 28 23.14 19.12 -19.77
CA ASP A 28 23.35 19.65 -18.43
C ASP A 28 22.82 18.72 -17.32
N TRP A 29 21.70 18.07 -17.58
CA TRP A 29 21.05 17.17 -16.64
C TRP A 29 21.84 15.89 -16.33
N ILE A 30 22.91 15.56 -17.05
CA ILE A 30 23.73 14.36 -16.80
C ILE A 30 24.57 14.55 -15.53
N ALA A 31 25.19 15.70 -15.40
CA ALA A 31 26.15 16.00 -14.30
C ALA A 31 25.53 16.88 -13.21
N GLY A 32 24.37 17.48 -13.43
CA GLY A 32 23.79 18.46 -12.51
C GLY A 32 22.31 18.71 -12.71
N ASP A 33 21.88 19.92 -12.36
CA ASP A 33 20.52 20.36 -12.53
C ASP A 33 20.23 20.71 -13.99
N SER A 34 19.04 20.37 -14.45
CA SER A 34 18.58 20.75 -15.79
C SER A 34 18.08 22.19 -15.80
N ALA A 35 18.57 22.98 -16.76
CA ALA A 35 18.04 24.32 -17.01
C ALA A 35 16.59 24.28 -17.51
N GLN A 36 16.21 23.24 -18.24
CA GLN A 36 14.88 23.04 -18.80
C GLN A 36 13.91 22.43 -17.78
N TYR A 37 14.34 21.44 -16.98
CA TYR A 37 13.51 20.73 -16.02
C TYR A 37 13.88 21.13 -14.58
N LYS A 38 13.57 22.38 -14.23
CA LYS A 38 13.90 22.98 -12.92
C LYS A 38 13.26 22.20 -11.77
N SER A 39 13.98 21.99 -10.69
CA SER A 39 13.53 21.27 -9.48
C SER A 39 12.29 21.88 -8.83
N SER A 40 12.05 23.19 -9.01
CA SER A 40 10.82 23.86 -8.60
C SER A 40 9.56 23.43 -9.38
N GLN A 41 9.73 22.91 -10.59
CA GLN A 41 8.63 22.52 -11.49
C GLN A 41 8.54 21.01 -11.69
N TYR A 42 9.66 20.29 -11.55
CA TYR A 42 9.76 18.86 -11.81
C TYR A 42 10.49 18.13 -10.68
N LEU A 43 10.06 16.91 -10.38
CA LEU A 43 10.94 15.92 -9.80
C LEU A 43 11.61 15.18 -10.95
N ILE A 44 12.91 14.92 -10.82
CA ILE A 44 13.72 14.31 -11.88
C ILE A 44 14.42 13.05 -11.36
N GLY A 45 14.53 12.05 -12.24
CA GLY A 45 15.32 10.84 -12.02
C GLY A 45 16.22 10.58 -13.23
N ARG A 46 17.36 9.95 -13.00
CA ARG A 46 18.37 9.70 -14.01
C ARG A 46 18.67 8.21 -14.11
N GLY A 47 18.89 7.74 -15.33
CA GLY A 47 19.29 6.37 -15.59
C GLY A 47 20.38 6.29 -16.63
N GLN A 48 21.32 5.38 -16.44
CA GLN A 48 22.39 5.07 -17.39
C GLN A 48 22.47 3.56 -17.57
N ALA A 49 22.56 3.11 -18.83
CA ALA A 49 22.70 1.70 -19.14
C ALA A 49 23.33 1.48 -20.53
N ALA A 50 23.66 0.23 -20.85
CA ALA A 50 24.15 -0.15 -22.14
C ALA A 50 23.05 -0.12 -23.23
N THR A 51 21.79 -0.24 -22.83
CA THR A 51 20.64 -0.18 -23.74
C THR A 51 19.72 1.00 -23.40
N GLN A 52 19.01 1.49 -24.40
CA GLN A 52 18.07 2.61 -24.25
C GLN A 52 16.92 2.27 -23.28
N GLU A 53 16.33 1.07 -23.39
CA GLU A 53 15.21 0.68 -22.55
C GLU A 53 15.62 0.53 -21.09
N GLU A 54 16.78 -0.08 -20.84
CA GLU A 54 17.30 -0.20 -19.49
C GLU A 54 17.63 1.16 -18.86
N ALA A 55 18.16 2.12 -19.66
CA ALA A 55 18.41 3.47 -19.17
C ALA A 55 17.10 4.17 -18.79
N LYS A 56 16.04 4.03 -19.58
CA LYS A 56 14.69 4.56 -19.25
C LYS A 56 14.13 3.93 -17.96
N ASP A 57 14.26 2.62 -17.81
CA ASP A 57 13.76 1.91 -16.62
C ASP A 57 14.53 2.31 -15.37
N ARG A 58 15.84 2.47 -15.46
CA ARG A 58 16.67 3.00 -14.37
C ARG A 58 16.30 4.43 -14.00
N ALA A 59 16.02 5.30 -14.97
CA ALA A 59 15.58 6.66 -14.71
C ALA A 59 14.23 6.72 -14.00
N ARG A 60 13.27 5.88 -14.40
CA ARG A 60 11.98 5.73 -13.69
C ARG A 60 12.16 5.18 -12.28
N ALA A 61 13.02 4.18 -12.13
CA ALA A 61 13.31 3.58 -10.82
C ALA A 61 13.98 4.58 -9.87
N ASP A 62 14.90 5.40 -10.36
CA ASP A 62 15.57 6.44 -9.59
C ASP A 62 14.57 7.48 -9.08
N LEU A 63 13.71 8.01 -9.96
CA LEU A 63 12.66 8.95 -9.57
C LEU A 63 11.66 8.33 -8.58
N SER A 64 11.27 7.07 -8.80
CA SER A 64 10.38 6.34 -7.91
C SER A 64 10.98 6.16 -6.52
N LYS A 65 12.29 5.86 -6.45
CA LYS A 65 13.03 5.71 -5.19
C LYS A 65 13.13 7.04 -4.43
N ILE A 66 13.43 8.13 -5.14
CA ILE A 66 13.48 9.48 -4.55
C ILE A 66 12.13 9.83 -3.92
N PHE A 67 11.05 9.57 -4.65
CA PHE A 67 9.70 9.81 -4.17
C PHE A 67 9.35 8.93 -2.96
N GLN A 68 9.64 7.64 -3.02
CA GLN A 68 9.36 6.69 -1.93
C GLN A 68 10.11 7.05 -0.65
N VAL A 69 11.41 7.34 -0.75
CA VAL A 69 12.24 7.73 0.40
C VAL A 69 11.71 9.02 1.04
N ALA A 70 11.29 9.99 0.23
CA ALA A 70 10.73 11.24 0.75
C ALA A 70 9.39 11.00 1.49
N VAL A 71 8.51 10.12 0.98
CA VAL A 71 7.26 9.74 1.65
C VAL A 71 7.52 8.96 2.94
N GLU A 72 8.50 8.07 2.95
CA GLU A 72 8.89 7.28 4.14
C GLU A 72 9.50 8.17 5.23
N ALA A 73 10.39 9.10 4.88
CA ALA A 73 11.01 10.02 5.82
C ALA A 73 9.96 10.89 6.54
N ASP A 74 8.98 11.43 5.81
CA ASP A 74 7.86 12.17 6.38
C ASP A 74 7.00 11.30 7.32
N SER A 75 6.98 9.97 7.07
CA SER A 75 6.26 9.00 7.90
C SER A 75 6.98 8.69 9.22
N GLU A 76 8.30 8.63 9.24
CA GLU A 76 9.09 8.33 10.44
C GLU A 76 9.08 9.48 11.45
N ASP A 77 9.05 10.72 11.01
CA ASP A 77 8.96 11.88 11.90
C ASP A 77 7.64 11.92 12.68
N VAL A 78 6.56 11.40 12.08
CA VAL A 78 5.26 11.24 12.76
C VAL A 78 5.26 10.06 13.74
N GLN A 79 6.04 9.00 13.51
CA GLN A 79 6.09 7.82 14.39
C GLN A 79 6.89 8.08 15.68
N LYS A 80 7.95 8.85 15.65
CA LYS A 80 8.74 9.20 16.85
C LYS A 80 7.93 9.93 17.93
N PHE A 81 6.82 10.54 17.56
CA PHE A 81 5.88 11.17 18.50
C PHE A 81 4.84 10.23 19.12
N LYS A 82 4.73 8.98 18.66
CA LYS A 82 3.68 8.01 19.07
C LYS A 82 4.22 6.73 19.70
N THR A 83 5.36 6.77 20.37
CA THR A 83 5.89 5.62 21.11
C THR A 83 5.04 5.32 22.35
N GLY A 84 4.18 4.33 22.26
CA GLY A 84 3.48 3.69 23.38
C GLY A 84 2.22 2.97 22.93
N THR A 85 2.29 1.72 22.62
CA THR A 85 1.38 0.64 22.98
C THR A 85 1.34 -0.50 21.94
N ALA A 86 1.20 -1.72 22.43
CA ALA A 86 1.16 -2.97 21.67
C ALA A 86 0.06 -2.99 20.61
N GLY A 87 0.44 -3.09 19.36
CA GLY A 87 -0.45 -3.08 18.17
C GLY A 87 0.23 -2.60 16.88
N GLN A 88 1.47 -2.14 16.98
CA GLN A 88 2.22 -1.46 15.92
C GLN A 88 2.44 -2.27 14.63
N GLY A 89 2.78 -3.56 14.72
CA GLY A 89 3.21 -4.33 13.54
C GLY A 89 2.14 -4.52 12.45
N GLN A 90 0.86 -4.48 12.79
CA GLN A 90 -0.23 -4.68 11.82
C GLN A 90 -0.60 -3.38 11.10
N TYR A 91 -0.50 -2.24 11.79
CA TYR A 91 -0.71 -0.91 11.19
C TYR A 91 0.40 -0.54 10.23
N GLU A 92 1.65 -0.88 10.54
CA GLU A 92 2.81 -0.64 9.68
C GLU A 92 2.70 -1.41 8.35
N GLY A 93 2.28 -2.68 8.38
CA GLY A 93 2.08 -3.48 7.17
C GLY A 93 0.97 -2.95 6.24
N GLN A 94 -0.13 -2.43 6.79
CA GLN A 94 -1.22 -1.85 6.00
C GLN A 94 -0.84 -0.46 5.46
N ALA A 95 -0.22 0.39 6.28
CA ALA A 95 0.26 1.70 5.86
C ALA A 95 1.30 1.56 4.73
N SER A 96 2.26 0.65 4.86
CA SER A 96 3.26 0.36 3.83
C SER A 96 2.64 -0.11 2.52
N ARG A 97 1.60 -0.97 2.56
CA ARG A 97 0.88 -1.42 1.35
C ARG A 97 0.13 -0.27 0.67
N ARG A 98 -0.51 0.62 1.43
CA ARG A 98 -1.20 1.80 0.89
C ARG A 98 -0.23 2.75 0.23
N ILE A 99 0.89 3.06 0.88
CA ILE A 99 1.96 3.87 0.32
C ILE A 99 2.47 3.25 -0.99
N ALA A 100 2.74 1.95 -1.03
CA ALA A 100 3.19 1.26 -2.24
C ALA A 100 2.16 1.34 -3.39
N THR A 101 0.87 1.22 -3.09
CA THR A 101 -0.20 1.32 -4.09
C THR A 101 -0.29 2.73 -4.67
N HIS A 102 -0.24 3.77 -3.84
CA HIS A 102 -0.28 5.16 -4.28
C HIS A 102 1.00 5.57 -5.01
N THR A 103 2.17 5.10 -4.57
CA THR A 103 3.44 5.30 -5.27
C THR A 103 3.38 4.70 -6.67
N THR A 104 2.80 3.51 -6.85
CA THR A 104 2.61 2.89 -8.18
C THR A 104 1.73 3.75 -9.09
N GLN A 105 0.73 4.43 -8.55
CA GLN A 105 -0.16 5.30 -9.32
C GLN A 105 0.56 6.59 -9.78
N ILE A 106 1.40 7.16 -8.93
CA ILE A 106 2.24 8.33 -9.25
C ILE A 106 3.31 7.98 -10.27
N ILE A 107 3.92 6.79 -10.16
CA ILE A 107 4.91 6.27 -11.11
C ILE A 107 4.35 6.26 -12.55
N ARG A 108 3.06 6.02 -12.74
CA ARG A 108 2.40 6.09 -14.07
C ARG A 108 2.43 7.49 -14.69
N GLY A 109 2.59 8.54 -13.90
CA GLY A 109 2.74 9.92 -14.37
C GLY A 109 4.18 10.30 -14.76
N ILE A 110 5.16 9.42 -14.54
CA ILE A 110 6.56 9.66 -14.89
C ILE A 110 6.74 9.57 -16.41
N GLN A 111 7.33 10.58 -16.98
CA GLN A 111 7.63 10.68 -18.40
C GLN A 111 9.14 10.61 -18.62
N ILE A 112 9.56 9.96 -19.71
CA ILE A 112 10.94 10.08 -20.18
C ILE A 112 11.00 11.36 -21.02
N ALA A 113 11.71 12.35 -20.50
CA ALA A 113 11.81 13.66 -21.12
C ALA A 113 12.93 13.71 -22.15
N GLU A 114 14.09 13.11 -21.84
CA GLU A 114 15.24 13.13 -22.72
C GLU A 114 15.98 11.80 -22.73
N LEU A 115 16.65 11.56 -23.85
CA LEU A 115 17.57 10.45 -24.06
C LEU A 115 18.82 10.97 -24.74
N TRP A 116 19.97 10.54 -24.26
CA TRP A 116 21.25 10.89 -24.86
C TRP A 116 22.18 9.67 -24.84
N GLN A 117 22.92 9.48 -25.94
CA GLN A 117 23.95 8.44 -26.00
C GLN A 117 25.33 9.09 -25.92
N ASP A 118 26.12 8.69 -24.95
CA ASP A 118 27.48 9.11 -24.79
C ASP A 118 28.33 8.60 -25.98
N PRO A 119 28.89 9.48 -26.78
CA PRO A 119 29.67 9.07 -27.95
C PRO A 119 30.95 8.34 -27.60
N ALA A 120 31.50 8.54 -26.39
CA ALA A 120 32.73 7.89 -25.93
C ALA A 120 32.47 6.49 -25.36
N THR A 121 31.52 6.37 -24.45
CA THR A 121 31.22 5.09 -23.77
C THR A 121 30.16 4.26 -24.46
N LYS A 122 29.40 4.84 -25.40
CA LYS A 122 28.23 4.25 -26.06
C LYS A 122 27.06 3.95 -25.14
N ASN A 123 27.15 4.31 -23.86
CA ASN A 123 26.05 4.16 -22.92
C ASN A 123 24.93 5.15 -23.20
N PHE A 124 23.69 4.71 -22.94
CA PHE A 124 22.51 5.55 -22.98
C PHE A 124 22.27 6.17 -21.63
N HIS A 125 21.89 7.44 -21.64
CA HIS A 125 21.42 8.19 -20.48
C HIS A 125 19.97 8.59 -20.72
N ALA A 126 19.14 8.47 -19.71
CA ALA A 126 17.74 8.85 -19.74
C ALA A 126 17.41 9.81 -18.60
N LEU A 127 16.59 10.82 -18.89
CA LEU A 127 16.01 11.72 -17.92
C LEU A 127 14.52 11.40 -17.78
N ALA A 128 14.11 11.00 -16.59
CA ALA A 128 12.71 10.87 -16.21
C ALA A 128 12.27 12.12 -15.45
N VAL A 129 11.05 12.60 -15.72
CA VAL A 129 10.47 13.78 -15.10
C VAL A 129 9.05 13.48 -14.58
N LEU A 130 8.69 14.12 -13.45
CA LEU A 130 7.33 14.16 -12.93
C LEU A 130 6.94 15.63 -12.73
N PRO A 131 5.95 16.15 -13.49
CA PRO A 131 5.50 17.53 -13.36
C PRO A 131 4.84 17.77 -12.01
N ARG A 132 5.42 18.60 -11.16
CA ARG A 132 4.94 18.85 -9.77
C ARG A 132 3.53 19.45 -9.75
N LEU A 133 3.28 20.47 -10.57
CA LEU A 133 1.98 21.17 -10.57
C LEU A 133 0.83 20.25 -10.99
N GLN A 134 1.01 19.50 -12.07
CA GLN A 134 -0.01 18.58 -12.57
C GLN A 134 -0.27 17.44 -11.60
N THR A 135 0.80 16.86 -11.04
CA THR A 135 0.69 15.78 -10.05
C THR A 135 0.04 16.28 -8.76
N ALA A 136 0.42 17.45 -8.27
CA ALA A 136 -0.20 18.06 -7.11
C ALA A 136 -1.70 18.34 -7.31
N ALA A 137 -2.09 18.81 -8.49
CA ALA A 137 -3.51 19.02 -8.82
C ALA A 137 -4.31 17.72 -8.78
N SER A 138 -3.79 16.65 -9.37
CA SER A 138 -4.40 15.31 -9.32
C SER A 138 -4.53 14.78 -7.89
N LEU A 139 -3.47 14.91 -7.09
CA LEU A 139 -3.48 14.48 -5.68
C LEU A 139 -4.49 15.27 -4.85
N ARG A 140 -4.60 16.59 -5.05
CA ARG A 140 -5.61 17.43 -4.38
C ARG A 140 -7.02 17.00 -4.74
N GLN A 141 -7.28 16.68 -6.00
CA GLN A 141 -8.59 16.17 -6.42
C GLN A 141 -8.93 14.85 -5.72
N GLN A 142 -7.99 13.90 -5.65
CA GLN A 142 -8.20 12.62 -4.99
C GLN A 142 -8.42 12.81 -3.47
N ILE A 143 -7.68 13.69 -2.82
CA ILE A 143 -7.86 14.02 -1.40
C ILE A 143 -9.26 14.59 -1.15
N ASN A 144 -9.74 15.51 -2.00
CA ASN A 144 -11.09 16.08 -1.86
C ASN A 144 -12.17 15.00 -2.03
N GLN A 145 -12.01 14.05 -2.96
CA GLN A 145 -12.94 12.93 -3.13
C GLN A 145 -12.99 12.02 -1.89
N LEU A 146 -11.85 11.77 -1.25
CA LEU A 146 -11.79 11.00 -0.01
C LEU A 146 -12.39 11.75 1.17
N ASP A 147 -12.22 13.07 1.23
CA ASP A 147 -12.85 13.91 2.25
C ASP A 147 -14.39 13.92 2.09
N GLU A 148 -14.91 14.03 0.86
CA GLU A 148 -16.34 13.91 0.58
C GLU A 148 -16.88 12.50 0.93
N ALA A 149 -16.18 11.44 0.51
CA ALA A 149 -16.55 10.07 0.85
C ALA A 149 -16.59 9.86 2.37
N THR A 150 -15.61 10.41 3.11
CA THR A 150 -15.58 10.35 4.58
C THR A 150 -16.83 11.00 5.18
N GLY A 151 -17.20 12.19 4.71
CA GLY A 151 -18.42 12.88 5.16
C GLY A 151 -19.67 12.05 4.95
N ASN A 152 -19.81 11.45 3.75
CA ASN A 152 -20.93 10.59 3.40
C ASN A 152 -20.98 9.33 4.29
N HIS A 153 -19.85 8.68 4.55
CA HIS A 153 -19.78 7.51 5.43
C HIS A 153 -20.12 7.86 6.88
N ILE A 154 -19.66 8.99 7.40
CA ILE A 154 -20.03 9.47 8.74
C ILE A 154 -21.55 9.68 8.83
N GLU A 155 -22.13 10.33 7.83
CA GLU A 155 -23.59 10.55 7.78
C GLU A 155 -24.37 9.24 7.72
N GLN A 156 -23.95 8.29 6.88
CA GLN A 156 -24.53 6.95 6.81
C GLN A 156 -24.42 6.23 8.16
N SER A 157 -23.28 6.27 8.82
CA SER A 157 -23.08 5.69 10.15
C SER A 157 -24.05 6.30 11.20
N ARG A 158 -24.34 7.58 11.10
CA ARG A 158 -25.29 8.25 12.01
C ARG A 158 -26.75 7.90 11.74
N LYS A 159 -27.15 7.83 10.45
CA LYS A 159 -28.55 7.64 10.02
C LYS A 159 -29.02 6.20 10.09
N ASN A 160 -28.15 5.21 9.88
CA ASN A 160 -28.54 3.82 9.91
C ASN A 160 -29.11 3.42 11.29
N SER A 161 -30.17 2.60 11.29
CA SER A 161 -30.70 1.99 12.52
C SER A 161 -29.97 0.70 12.90
N ASP A 162 -29.52 -0.06 11.90
CA ASP A 162 -28.76 -1.31 12.09
C ASP A 162 -27.34 -1.01 12.57
N LEU A 163 -26.91 -1.68 13.66
CA LEU A 163 -25.62 -1.43 14.29
C LEU A 163 -24.44 -1.86 13.41
N PHE A 164 -24.59 -2.96 12.62
CA PHE A 164 -23.53 -3.38 11.72
C PHE A 164 -23.37 -2.45 10.51
N LEU A 165 -24.47 -1.94 9.97
CA LEU A 165 -24.42 -0.93 8.92
C LEU A 165 -23.77 0.37 9.43
N LYS A 166 -24.01 0.75 10.70
CA LYS A 166 -23.27 1.85 11.34
C LYS A 166 -21.78 1.57 11.42
N ILE A 167 -21.42 0.36 11.85
CA ILE A 167 -20.02 -0.05 11.98
C ILE A 167 -19.34 -0.11 10.61
N ALA A 168 -20.00 -0.68 9.60
CA ALA A 168 -19.47 -0.75 8.24
C ALA A 168 -19.18 0.66 7.68
N ALA A 169 -20.16 1.57 7.79
CA ALA A 169 -19.96 2.96 7.36
C ALA A 169 -18.86 3.69 8.16
N ALA A 170 -18.80 3.49 9.48
CA ALA A 170 -17.73 4.06 10.31
C ALA A 170 -16.35 3.49 9.94
N SER A 171 -16.27 2.20 9.60
CA SER A 171 -15.04 1.56 9.11
C SER A 171 -14.58 2.18 7.80
N GLN A 172 -15.50 2.37 6.84
CA GLN A 172 -15.21 3.02 5.56
C GLN A 172 -14.75 4.47 5.73
N ALA A 173 -15.32 5.21 6.69
CA ALA A 173 -14.84 6.56 7.02
C ALA A 173 -13.38 6.55 7.52
N VAL A 174 -13.02 5.60 8.38
CA VAL A 174 -11.64 5.43 8.86
C VAL A 174 -10.71 5.08 7.70
N GLU A 175 -11.09 4.15 6.83
CA GLU A 175 -10.30 3.72 5.69
C GLU A 175 -10.06 4.88 4.70
N SER A 176 -11.13 5.63 4.36
CA SER A 176 -11.01 6.80 3.47
C SER A 176 -10.02 7.82 4.01
N GLN A 177 -10.03 8.09 5.32
CA GLN A 177 -9.08 9.03 5.92
C GLN A 177 -7.65 8.47 6.03
N GLN A 178 -7.48 7.16 6.16
CA GLN A 178 -6.15 6.56 6.09
C GLN A 178 -5.55 6.62 4.68
N ASP A 179 -6.38 6.42 3.65
CA ASP A 179 -5.95 6.57 2.25
C ASP A 179 -5.64 8.04 1.93
N ARG A 180 -6.46 8.95 2.46
CA ARG A 180 -6.22 10.40 2.37
C ARG A 180 -4.88 10.80 2.98
N ASP A 181 -4.54 10.27 4.16
CA ASP A 181 -3.25 10.56 4.81
C ASP A 181 -2.06 10.09 3.96
N SER A 182 -2.19 8.97 3.25
CA SER A 182 -1.17 8.48 2.33
C SER A 182 -1.00 9.42 1.12
N LEU A 183 -2.13 9.93 0.56
CA LEU A 183 -2.09 10.92 -0.52
C LEU A 183 -1.57 12.28 -0.05
N GLN A 184 -1.87 12.67 1.17
CA GLN A 184 -1.36 13.90 1.80
C GLN A 184 0.17 13.92 1.83
N LYS A 185 0.80 12.83 2.27
CA LYS A 185 2.26 12.70 2.26
C LYS A 185 2.83 12.80 0.85
N SER A 186 2.19 12.14 -0.09
CA SER A 186 2.55 12.23 -1.50
C SER A 186 2.44 13.67 -2.03
N LEU A 187 1.39 14.38 -1.64
CA LEU A 187 1.19 15.79 -2.01
C LEU A 187 2.29 16.69 -1.43
N GLN A 188 2.68 16.47 -0.18
CA GLN A 188 3.75 17.25 0.47
C GLN A 188 5.10 17.10 -0.24
N VAL A 189 5.42 15.91 -0.74
CA VAL A 189 6.64 15.66 -1.54
C VAL A 189 6.60 16.37 -2.88
N VAL A 190 5.43 16.41 -3.52
CA VAL A 190 5.27 16.99 -4.86
C VAL A 190 5.10 18.51 -4.80
N ASP A 191 4.42 19.05 -3.79
CA ASP A 191 4.24 20.50 -3.61
C ASP A 191 5.61 21.17 -3.37
N PRO A 192 6.01 22.17 -4.17
CA PRO A 192 7.30 22.83 -3.99
C PRO A 192 7.50 23.49 -2.63
N LEU A 193 6.40 23.81 -1.93
CA LEU A 193 6.40 24.42 -0.60
C LEU A 193 6.20 23.38 0.52
N GLY A 194 6.11 22.09 0.18
CA GLY A 194 5.89 21.01 1.15
C GLY A 194 4.52 21.07 1.83
N ARG A 195 3.56 21.83 1.28
CA ARG A 195 2.23 22.03 1.87
C ARG A 195 1.26 20.96 1.41
N GLY A 196 0.50 20.43 2.35
CA GLY A 196 -0.65 19.59 2.07
C GLY A 196 -1.98 20.34 2.11
N ILE A 197 -3.07 19.59 2.27
CA ILE A 197 -4.42 20.10 2.55
C ILE A 197 -4.75 19.72 3.98
N GLU A 198 -5.22 20.68 4.78
CA GLU A 198 -5.66 20.41 6.15
C GLU A 198 -6.86 19.45 6.14
N SER A 199 -6.83 18.45 7.02
CA SER A 199 -7.93 17.50 7.15
C SER A 199 -9.04 18.06 8.01
N GLN A 200 -10.29 17.93 7.54
CA GLN A 200 -11.49 18.23 8.34
C GLN A 200 -11.77 17.14 9.38
N TRP A 201 -11.20 15.95 9.23
CA TRP A 201 -11.49 14.77 10.01
C TRP A 201 -10.29 14.30 10.81
N ASN A 202 -10.47 14.08 12.09
CA ASN A 202 -9.44 13.51 12.95
C ASN A 202 -9.53 11.99 12.93
N VAL A 203 -8.55 11.33 12.34
CA VAL A 203 -8.48 9.85 12.20
C VAL A 203 -8.52 9.15 13.56
N ALA A 204 -7.85 9.70 14.59
CA ALA A 204 -7.85 9.10 15.92
C ALA A 204 -9.26 9.13 16.55
N LYS A 205 -9.99 10.22 16.32
CA LYS A 205 -11.39 10.34 16.77
C LYS A 205 -12.29 9.36 16.02
N LEU A 206 -12.19 9.26 14.71
CA LEU A 206 -12.95 8.29 13.90
C LEU A 206 -12.71 6.85 14.35
N LYS A 207 -11.47 6.49 14.64
CA LYS A 207 -11.11 5.17 15.19
C LYS A 207 -11.74 4.94 16.57
N SER A 208 -11.68 5.92 17.45
CA SER A 208 -12.29 5.83 18.78
C SER A 208 -13.82 5.68 18.70
N ASP A 209 -14.47 6.42 17.80
CA ASP A 209 -15.92 6.32 17.57
C ASP A 209 -16.29 4.94 17.03
N LEU A 210 -15.51 4.38 16.09
CA LEU A 210 -15.68 3.02 15.57
C LEU A 210 -15.48 1.96 16.68
N ASP A 211 -14.45 2.09 17.50
CA ASP A 211 -14.21 1.17 18.61
C ASP A 211 -15.35 1.23 19.64
N GLY A 212 -15.93 2.41 19.84
CA GLY A 212 -17.14 2.58 20.66
C GLY A 212 -18.36 1.83 20.10
N LEU A 213 -18.53 1.82 18.77
CA LEU A 213 -19.59 1.05 18.12
C LEU A 213 -19.36 -0.47 18.22
N LEU A 214 -18.12 -0.94 18.01
CA LEU A 214 -17.75 -2.35 18.08
C LEU A 214 -18.04 -2.94 19.50
N LYS A 215 -17.72 -2.19 20.55
CA LYS A 215 -17.99 -2.59 21.93
C LYS A 215 -19.47 -2.71 22.28
N ARG A 216 -20.36 -2.21 21.45
CA ARG A 216 -21.82 -2.37 21.63
C ARG A 216 -22.35 -3.69 21.09
N VAL A 217 -21.57 -4.39 20.25
CA VAL A 217 -21.95 -5.70 19.69
C VAL A 217 -21.48 -6.79 20.63
N ARG A 218 -22.39 -7.59 21.15
CA ARG A 218 -22.11 -8.73 22.04
C ARG A 218 -22.10 -10.01 21.20
N ILE A 219 -20.92 -10.65 21.11
CA ILE A 219 -20.74 -11.87 20.33
C ILE A 219 -20.34 -13.01 21.26
N ALA A 220 -21.11 -14.11 21.25
CA ALA A 220 -20.67 -15.37 21.83
C ALA A 220 -19.87 -16.18 20.81
N SER A 221 -18.76 -16.76 21.23
CA SER A 221 -17.97 -17.67 20.40
C SER A 221 -18.32 -19.12 20.73
N GLN A 222 -18.48 -19.92 19.67
CA GLN A 222 -18.69 -21.37 19.77
C GLN A 222 -17.76 -22.09 18.81
N VAL A 223 -17.28 -23.25 19.21
CA VAL A 223 -16.47 -24.13 18.35
C VAL A 223 -17.24 -25.41 18.08
N ALA A 224 -17.34 -25.76 16.80
CA ALA A 224 -18.03 -26.97 16.37
C ALA A 224 -17.32 -28.23 16.90
N ALA A 225 -18.10 -29.26 17.26
CA ALA A 225 -17.55 -30.53 17.65
C ALA A 225 -16.64 -31.13 16.57
N GLY A 226 -15.55 -31.77 16.97
CA GLY A 226 -14.57 -32.37 16.06
C GLY A 226 -13.54 -31.38 15.51
N SER A 227 -13.60 -30.11 15.90
CA SER A 227 -12.59 -29.12 15.53
C SER A 227 -11.25 -29.37 16.23
N THR A 228 -10.18 -28.82 15.65
CA THR A 228 -8.83 -28.88 16.20
C THR A 228 -8.79 -28.33 17.64
N PRO A 229 -8.20 -29.09 18.63
CA PRO A 229 -8.05 -28.61 19.99
C PRO A 229 -7.31 -27.26 20.07
N GLY A 230 -7.74 -26.35 20.95
CA GLY A 230 -7.17 -25.01 21.11
C GLY A 230 -7.81 -23.95 20.19
N LEU A 231 -8.74 -24.33 19.32
CA LEU A 231 -9.41 -23.36 18.43
C LEU A 231 -10.28 -22.36 19.21
N ALA A 232 -10.85 -22.76 20.34
CA ALA A 232 -11.72 -21.90 21.15
C ALA A 232 -10.95 -20.68 21.70
N GLU A 233 -9.76 -20.90 22.22
CA GLU A 233 -8.87 -19.85 22.74
C GLU A 233 -8.41 -18.90 21.63
N VAL A 234 -8.11 -19.45 20.45
CA VAL A 234 -7.72 -18.68 19.26
C VAL A 234 -8.87 -17.77 18.84
N VAL A 235 -10.10 -18.28 18.75
CA VAL A 235 -11.28 -17.49 18.35
C VAL A 235 -11.59 -16.40 19.37
N ALA A 236 -11.57 -16.73 20.68
CA ALA A 236 -11.78 -15.76 21.74
C ALA A 236 -10.73 -14.65 21.72
N GLY A 237 -9.44 -15.00 21.58
CA GLY A 237 -8.37 -14.03 21.45
C GLY A 237 -8.49 -13.13 20.22
N ALA A 238 -8.94 -13.68 19.09
CA ALA A 238 -9.17 -12.94 17.86
C ALA A 238 -10.37 -11.98 17.96
N LEU A 239 -11.48 -12.38 18.59
CA LEU A 239 -12.64 -11.53 18.85
C LEU A 239 -12.27 -10.34 19.76
N ALA A 240 -11.52 -10.60 20.84
CA ALA A 240 -11.02 -9.56 21.73
C ALA A 240 -10.13 -8.55 20.96
N LYS A 241 -9.22 -9.06 20.11
CA LYS A 241 -8.37 -8.20 19.28
C LYS A 241 -9.17 -7.43 18.22
N ALA A 242 -10.24 -8.01 17.70
CA ALA A 242 -11.14 -7.36 16.75
C ALA A 242 -11.93 -6.19 17.38
N GLY A 243 -11.97 -6.10 18.71
CA GLY A 243 -12.62 -5.02 19.47
C GLY A 243 -14.09 -5.28 19.79
N PHE A 244 -14.61 -6.49 19.53
CA PHE A 244 -15.96 -6.87 19.90
C PHE A 244 -16.04 -7.24 21.40
N MET A 245 -17.23 -7.04 21.99
CA MET A 245 -17.48 -7.52 23.34
C MET A 245 -17.78 -9.01 23.29
N ILE A 246 -16.95 -9.81 23.98
CA ILE A 246 -17.18 -11.25 24.13
C ILE A 246 -18.22 -11.46 25.22
N GLU A 247 -19.37 -12.03 24.86
CA GLU A 247 -20.44 -12.36 25.80
C GLU A 247 -20.35 -13.82 26.21
N THR A 248 -20.16 -14.04 27.49
CA THR A 248 -20.15 -15.40 28.11
C THR A 248 -21.47 -15.74 28.81
N GLY A 249 -22.39 -14.79 28.88
CA GLY A 249 -23.70 -14.95 29.53
C GLY A 249 -24.80 -15.40 28.55
N GLN A 250 -26.06 -15.15 28.95
CA GLN A 250 -27.23 -15.73 28.30
C GLN A 250 -27.84 -14.88 27.18
N ASN A 251 -27.30 -13.68 26.87
CA ASN A 251 -27.88 -12.74 25.88
C ASN A 251 -26.87 -12.15 24.90
N PRO A 252 -26.16 -12.97 24.10
CA PRO A 252 -25.39 -12.43 23.00
C PRO A 252 -26.33 -11.92 21.90
N ASP A 253 -25.92 -10.89 21.17
CA ASP A 253 -26.64 -10.43 19.98
C ASP A 253 -26.38 -11.39 18.81
N PHE A 254 -25.17 -11.93 18.74
CA PHE A 254 -24.70 -12.84 17.69
C PHE A 254 -23.89 -14.00 18.27
N VAL A 255 -23.89 -15.08 17.51
CA VAL A 255 -23.03 -16.26 17.75
C VAL A 255 -22.07 -16.38 16.57
N LEU A 256 -20.77 -16.38 16.88
CA LEU A 256 -19.70 -16.74 15.95
C LEU A 256 -19.33 -18.21 16.16
N GLN A 257 -19.79 -19.07 15.25
CA GLN A 257 -19.40 -20.47 15.24
C GLN A 257 -18.12 -20.64 14.41
N ALA A 258 -17.11 -21.27 14.98
CA ALA A 258 -15.86 -21.59 14.29
C ALA A 258 -15.70 -23.12 14.14
N ARG A 259 -15.12 -23.54 13.02
CA ARG A 259 -14.78 -24.92 12.72
C ARG A 259 -13.41 -24.97 12.04
N MET A 260 -12.56 -25.86 12.46
CA MET A 260 -11.31 -26.17 11.79
C MET A 260 -11.03 -27.68 11.86
N GLU A 261 -10.99 -28.32 10.71
CA GLU A 261 -10.61 -29.71 10.56
C GLU A 261 -9.33 -29.79 9.74
N LEU A 262 -8.37 -30.60 10.22
CA LEU A 262 -7.10 -30.81 9.57
C LEU A 262 -7.04 -32.23 9.01
N ALA A 263 -6.85 -32.36 7.70
CA ALA A 263 -6.53 -33.62 7.05
C ALA A 263 -5.01 -33.84 7.13
N ASP A 264 -4.63 -35.03 7.57
CA ASP A 264 -3.24 -35.49 7.55
C ASP A 264 -2.89 -35.94 6.13
N LEU A 265 -1.90 -35.31 5.52
CA LEU A 265 -1.40 -35.64 4.18
C LEU A 265 -0.21 -36.61 4.23
N GLY A 266 0.19 -37.05 5.44
CA GLY A 266 1.27 -38.00 5.68
C GLY A 266 2.65 -37.35 5.75
N PHE A 267 3.66 -38.21 5.84
CA PHE A 267 5.06 -37.82 5.93
C PHE A 267 5.67 -37.78 4.52
N GLN A 268 6.18 -36.64 4.07
CA GLN A 268 6.80 -36.44 2.78
C GLN A 268 8.01 -35.51 2.93
N ASP A 269 9.12 -35.85 2.30
CA ASP A 269 10.36 -35.04 2.27
C ASP A 269 10.88 -34.62 3.67
N GLY A 270 10.76 -35.51 4.67
CA GLY A 270 11.21 -35.26 6.02
C GLY A 270 10.22 -34.45 6.88
N TRP A 271 8.99 -34.19 6.42
CA TRP A 271 7.99 -33.40 7.09
C TRP A 271 6.62 -34.08 7.11
N TYR A 272 5.91 -33.95 8.24
CA TYR A 272 4.48 -34.20 8.30
C TYR A 272 3.71 -33.01 7.77
N TRP A 273 2.83 -33.27 6.81
CA TRP A 273 2.00 -32.26 6.15
C TRP A 273 0.55 -32.38 6.60
N GLN A 274 -0.04 -31.24 6.89
CA GLN A 274 -1.47 -31.12 7.19
C GLN A 274 -2.08 -29.99 6.38
N ARG A 275 -3.33 -30.16 6.02
CA ARG A 275 -4.14 -29.16 5.33
C ARG A 275 -5.55 -29.17 5.87
N GLY A 276 -6.13 -27.99 6.02
CA GLY A 276 -7.51 -27.87 6.46
C GLY A 276 -8.15 -26.55 6.01
N VAL A 277 -9.39 -26.40 6.44
CA VAL A 277 -10.18 -25.20 6.24
C VAL A 277 -10.62 -24.69 7.61
N LEU A 278 -10.27 -23.43 7.90
CA LEU A 278 -10.84 -22.68 9.00
C LEU A 278 -12.09 -21.97 8.46
N GLU A 279 -13.23 -22.26 9.09
CA GLU A 279 -14.52 -21.66 8.75
C GLU A 279 -15.07 -20.92 9.97
N VAL A 280 -15.61 -19.73 9.75
CA VAL A 280 -16.39 -19.01 10.75
C VAL A 280 -17.75 -18.64 10.16
N THR A 281 -18.79 -18.81 10.93
CA THR A 281 -20.18 -18.48 10.57
C THR A 281 -20.75 -17.55 11.63
N LEU A 282 -21.28 -16.40 11.19
CA LEU A 282 -21.97 -15.44 12.06
C LEU A 282 -23.48 -15.62 11.94
N SER A 283 -24.17 -15.80 13.08
CA SER A 283 -25.64 -15.92 13.15
C SER A 283 -26.24 -15.02 14.23
N GLU A 284 -27.44 -14.53 14.01
CA GLU A 284 -28.21 -13.78 15.01
C GLU A 284 -28.80 -14.72 16.06
N THR A 285 -28.64 -14.36 17.34
CA THR A 285 -29.16 -15.21 18.43
C THR A 285 -30.68 -15.27 18.43
N GLY A 286 -31.38 -14.15 18.23
CA GLY A 286 -32.83 -14.06 18.35
C GLY A 286 -33.60 -14.76 17.24
N THR A 287 -33.05 -14.79 16.03
CA THR A 287 -33.72 -15.33 14.82
C THR A 287 -33.09 -16.62 14.31
N GLY A 288 -31.87 -16.96 14.75
CA GLY A 288 -31.05 -18.03 14.19
C GLY A 288 -30.59 -17.78 12.76
N ARG A 289 -30.84 -16.59 12.21
CA ARG A 289 -30.48 -16.23 10.84
C ARG A 289 -28.97 -16.19 10.69
N VAL A 290 -28.44 -16.94 9.71
CA VAL A 290 -27.03 -16.84 9.32
C VAL A 290 -26.80 -15.55 8.54
N ARG A 291 -25.91 -14.70 9.03
CA ARG A 291 -25.50 -13.45 8.37
C ARG A 291 -24.43 -13.69 7.31
N GLY A 292 -23.60 -14.70 7.49
CA GLY A 292 -22.58 -15.08 6.52
C GLY A 292 -21.59 -16.11 7.04
N THR A 293 -20.78 -16.61 6.12
CA THR A 293 -19.71 -17.57 6.40
C THR A 293 -18.44 -17.16 5.68
N ARG A 294 -17.30 -17.25 6.36
CA ARG A 294 -15.98 -17.01 5.79
C ARG A 294 -15.09 -18.23 5.96
N ARG A 295 -14.27 -18.51 4.95
CA ARG A 295 -13.38 -19.68 4.93
C ARG A 295 -11.96 -19.27 4.56
N TRP A 296 -10.99 -19.89 5.23
CA TRP A 296 -9.56 -19.76 4.95
C TRP A 296 -8.90 -21.12 4.84
N THR A 297 -7.99 -21.28 3.92
CA THR A 297 -7.16 -22.48 3.84
C THR A 297 -6.01 -22.38 4.82
N VAL A 298 -5.83 -23.43 5.60
CA VAL A 298 -4.70 -23.62 6.53
C VAL A 298 -3.82 -24.74 5.99
N LYS A 299 -2.52 -24.51 5.93
CA LYS A 299 -1.51 -25.50 5.55
C LYS A 299 -0.34 -25.43 6.51
N SER A 300 0.11 -26.57 7.01
CA SER A 300 1.25 -26.64 7.91
C SER A 300 2.11 -27.85 7.64
N ASN A 301 3.36 -27.78 8.02
CA ASN A 301 4.28 -28.91 8.05
C ASN A 301 5.18 -28.80 9.29
N ALA A 302 5.61 -29.93 9.81
CA ALA A 302 6.56 -30.01 10.93
C ALA A 302 7.26 -31.37 10.93
N PRO A 303 8.34 -31.56 11.73
CA PRO A 303 9.00 -32.85 11.86
C PRO A 303 8.11 -33.95 12.40
N ASP A 304 7.08 -33.62 13.17
CA ASP A 304 6.11 -34.53 13.74
C ASP A 304 4.67 -33.99 13.61
N ARG A 305 3.68 -34.87 13.78
CA ARG A 305 2.26 -34.59 13.60
C ARG A 305 1.72 -33.54 14.59
N GLU A 306 2.14 -33.62 15.85
CA GLU A 306 1.69 -32.71 16.90
C GLU A 306 2.17 -31.28 16.64
N SER A 307 3.44 -31.12 16.29
CA SER A 307 4.03 -29.86 15.91
C SER A 307 3.38 -29.29 14.63
N ALA A 308 3.00 -30.14 13.66
CA ALA A 308 2.26 -29.69 12.49
C ALA A 308 0.87 -29.14 12.88
N SER A 309 0.16 -29.81 13.78
CA SER A 309 -1.14 -29.32 14.30
C SER A 309 -1.01 -28.00 15.05
N LYS A 310 0.02 -27.84 15.88
CA LYS A 310 0.30 -26.55 16.58
C LYS A 310 0.61 -25.43 15.61
N ARG A 311 1.38 -25.69 14.54
CA ARG A 311 1.64 -24.69 13.48
C ARG A 311 0.38 -24.31 12.71
N ALA A 312 -0.50 -25.28 12.42
CA ALA A 312 -1.80 -25.00 11.82
C ALA A 312 -2.65 -24.07 12.68
N LEU A 313 -2.70 -24.34 14.00
CA LEU A 313 -3.41 -23.50 14.95
C LEU A 313 -2.82 -22.09 15.05
N ASN A 314 -1.50 -21.96 15.07
CA ASN A 314 -0.82 -20.65 15.03
C ASN A 314 -1.12 -19.88 13.74
N GLN A 315 -1.21 -20.57 12.59
CA GLN A 315 -1.62 -19.95 11.35
C GLN A 315 -3.08 -19.45 11.41
N ALA A 316 -3.98 -20.27 11.96
CA ALA A 316 -5.37 -19.89 12.19
C ALA A 316 -5.48 -18.67 13.11
N ASP A 317 -4.72 -18.62 14.22
CA ASP A 317 -4.63 -17.47 15.12
C ASP A 317 -4.18 -16.19 14.37
N SER A 318 -3.14 -16.32 13.57
CA SER A 318 -2.63 -15.20 12.76
C SER A 318 -3.68 -14.69 11.78
N ILE A 319 -4.35 -15.59 11.04
CA ILE A 319 -5.41 -15.26 10.09
C ILE A 319 -6.56 -14.54 10.80
N LEU A 320 -7.09 -15.15 11.88
CA LEU A 320 -8.23 -14.56 12.58
C LEU A 320 -7.88 -13.21 13.22
N LYS A 321 -6.71 -13.06 13.82
CA LYS A 321 -6.26 -11.78 14.36
C LYS A 321 -6.13 -10.67 13.32
N GLN A 322 -5.90 -11.03 12.06
CA GLN A 322 -5.76 -10.07 10.96
C GLN A 322 -7.08 -9.78 10.25
N GLU A 323 -7.91 -10.80 10.03
CA GLU A 323 -9.03 -10.72 9.09
C GLU A 323 -10.41 -10.80 9.75
N LEU A 324 -10.52 -11.30 11.01
CA LEU A 324 -11.83 -11.58 11.63
C LEU A 324 -12.70 -10.34 11.75
N ARG A 325 -12.12 -9.18 12.11
CA ARG A 325 -12.88 -7.92 12.24
C ARG A 325 -13.55 -7.55 10.93
N ALA A 326 -12.78 -7.54 9.84
CA ALA A 326 -13.30 -7.22 8.51
C ALA A 326 -14.33 -8.26 8.04
N ALA A 327 -14.05 -9.54 8.28
CA ALA A 327 -14.94 -10.63 7.91
C ALA A 327 -16.31 -10.53 8.64
N ILE A 328 -16.33 -10.22 9.94
CA ILE A 328 -17.58 -10.04 10.71
C ILE A 328 -18.35 -8.83 10.19
N ILE A 329 -17.68 -7.70 9.94
CA ILE A 329 -18.34 -6.49 9.41
C ILE A 329 -18.93 -6.78 8.03
N ASP A 330 -18.19 -7.43 7.14
CA ASP A 330 -18.63 -7.80 5.79
C ASP A 330 -19.83 -8.75 5.83
N MET A 331 -19.74 -9.86 6.58
CA MET A 331 -20.83 -10.81 6.73
C MET A 331 -22.12 -10.17 7.28
N ALA A 332 -21.97 -9.24 8.22
CA ALA A 332 -23.11 -8.64 8.89
C ALA A 332 -23.75 -7.49 8.09
N SER A 333 -22.99 -6.81 7.21
CA SER A 333 -23.46 -5.69 6.40
C SER A 333 -23.96 -6.09 4.99
N SER A 334 -23.77 -7.34 4.58
CA SER A 334 -24.11 -7.84 3.24
C SER A 334 -25.62 -8.13 3.03
N HIS A 335 -26.50 -7.63 3.90
CA HIS A 335 -27.97 -7.93 3.82
C HIS A 335 -28.83 -6.71 4.00
#